data_d934f1e9716859d5082a420c37b7342d
#
_entry.id   d934f1e9716859d5082a420c37b7342d
#
_cell.length_a   1.000
_cell.length_b   1.000
_cell.length_c   1.000
_cell.angle_alpha   90.00
_cell.angle_beta   90.00
_cell.angle_gamma   90.00
#
_symmetry.space_group_name_H-M   'P 1'
#
loop_
_entity.id
_entity.type
_entity.pdbx_description
1 polymer ?
#
loop_
_entity_poly.entity_id
_entity_poly.type
_entity_poly.pdbx_seq_one_letter_code
_entity_poly.pdbx_strand_id
1 'polypeptide(L)'
;MKKIILSFSLISSMSVFSQEHFSGISTSKRGGLLSAANNPAELANMTTKYEVNVFNFSVAMANNKLSISDLTSDDNIEDKLFEGNDPVNLRLDTQFFGPSFAFKKGKWGFGLNSSAYLKANVVNVDAKLGEAISNGELSNLFTQTSLSSNENQRLNATTWGELSFNVARNIMDSPKHKINVGTNIRLLFPGAYANFSASNLNGTLVNNFGDISLINASANINISYAGVLANDFSDKSNYNEFFSQGINGYAFDLGFNYRLKDENDANSYKLNTGLSIKNLGAMTFKSDNNLNKNYSLNIDGIESLDINQFENVQSMEEIEAILNDPANAGILQTTSSSADLKIKLPTVINVYADLRLHKKWFVTGTINQKISDDTKSDLTTTQNSYSLIPRFSSGWFEAYAPLAANEISGFTSGIGFRLAGFFIGSNSVFSALASDGKQADLYLGVRFGF
;
A
#
# COMPACT_ATOMS: atom_id res chain seq x y z
N MET A 1 24.28 -29.22 8.70
CA MET A 1 22.88 -29.34 8.29
C MET A 1 21.90 -29.13 9.45
N LYS A 2 22.03 -29.76 10.64
CA LYS A 2 21.10 -29.54 11.77
C LYS A 2 20.97 -28.10 12.27
N LYS A 3 22.04 -27.29 12.23
CA LYS A 3 21.99 -25.85 12.63
C LYS A 3 21.28 -24.96 11.62
N ILE A 4 21.24 -25.32 10.34
CA ILE A 4 20.54 -24.59 9.28
C ILE A 4 19.03 -24.87 9.38
N ILE A 5 18.64 -26.10 9.72
CA ILE A 5 17.23 -26.48 9.93
C ILE A 5 16.65 -25.80 11.17
N LEU A 6 17.44 -25.64 12.24
CA LEU A 6 17.00 -24.95 13.46
C LEU A 6 16.81 -23.43 13.24
N SER A 7 17.60 -22.82 12.37
CA SER A 7 17.44 -21.40 11.99
C SER A 7 16.20 -21.18 11.11
N PHE A 8 15.80 -22.18 10.30
CA PHE A 8 14.58 -22.12 9.50
C PHE A 8 13.30 -22.31 10.33
N SER A 9 13.35 -23.10 11.41
CA SER A 9 12.20 -23.31 12.30
C SER A 9 11.90 -22.11 13.22
N LEU A 10 12.89 -21.23 13.50
CA LEU A 10 12.65 -19.98 14.25
C LEU A 10 11.99 -18.90 13.38
N ILE A 11 12.09 -18.98 12.05
CA ILE A 11 11.46 -18.03 11.12
C ILE A 11 9.99 -18.37 10.88
N SER A 12 9.57 -19.61 11.13
CA SER A 12 8.19 -20.08 10.90
C SER A 12 7.17 -19.65 11.96
N SER A 13 7.60 -18.97 13.05
CA SER A 13 6.68 -18.47 14.09
C SER A 13 6.34 -16.97 13.98
N MET A 14 6.88 -16.25 12.99
CA MET A 14 6.47 -14.88 12.68
C MET A 14 5.45 -14.93 11.55
N SER A 15 4.19 -14.71 11.86
CA SER A 15 3.13 -14.44 10.86
C SER A 15 3.48 -13.16 10.11
N VAL A 16 3.81 -13.26 8.82
CA VAL A 16 4.40 -12.16 8.08
C VAL A 16 3.88 -12.10 6.65
N PHE A 17 3.51 -10.90 6.17
CA PHE A 17 2.61 -10.68 5.05
C PHE A 17 2.92 -9.44 4.20
N SER A 18 2.76 -9.44 2.85
CA SER A 18 3.03 -8.28 1.99
C SER A 18 2.43 -8.21 0.61
N GLN A 19 2.38 -6.96 0.12
CA GLN A 19 2.27 -6.58 -1.29
C GLN A 19 3.58 -5.93 -1.77
N GLU A 20 4.17 -6.39 -2.89
CA GLU A 20 5.36 -5.80 -3.50
C GLU A 20 5.07 -5.48 -4.98
N HIS A 21 5.24 -4.19 -5.35
CA HIS A 21 5.18 -3.78 -6.75
C HIS A 21 6.44 -4.19 -7.50
N PHE A 22 6.29 -4.63 -8.75
CA PHE A 22 7.40 -4.97 -9.65
C PHE A 22 8.35 -6.04 -9.11
N SER A 23 7.83 -7.04 -8.38
CA SER A 23 8.63 -8.14 -7.84
C SER A 23 9.45 -8.84 -8.92
N GLY A 24 10.66 -9.26 -8.57
CA GLY A 24 11.59 -9.93 -9.48
C GLY A 24 12.34 -8.97 -10.40
N ILE A 25 11.68 -8.02 -11.07
CA ILE A 25 12.38 -7.03 -11.90
C ILE A 25 13.08 -5.96 -11.04
N SER A 26 12.48 -5.53 -9.94
CA SER A 26 13.06 -4.52 -9.04
C SER A 26 14.33 -4.99 -8.34
N THR A 27 14.50 -6.28 -8.13
CA THR A 27 15.69 -6.89 -7.50
C THR A 27 16.68 -7.48 -8.52
N SER A 28 16.34 -7.44 -9.82
CA SER A 28 17.24 -7.87 -10.87
C SER A 28 18.48 -6.96 -10.96
N LYS A 29 19.63 -7.54 -11.32
CA LYS A 29 20.85 -6.75 -11.64
C LYS A 29 20.62 -5.73 -12.78
N ARG A 30 19.51 -5.87 -13.50
CA ARG A 30 19.07 -4.98 -14.58
C ARG A 30 17.89 -4.12 -14.17
N GLY A 31 17.56 -4.05 -12.86
CA GLY A 31 16.45 -3.28 -12.32
C GLY A 31 16.60 -1.77 -12.50
N GLY A 32 17.85 -1.24 -12.54
CA GLY A 32 18.11 0.17 -12.81
C GLY A 32 17.30 1.11 -11.92
N LEU A 33 16.54 2.02 -12.54
CA LEU A 33 15.65 2.95 -11.83
C LEU A 33 14.61 2.27 -10.95
N LEU A 34 14.09 1.10 -11.36
CA LEU A 34 13.14 0.34 -10.50
C LEU A 34 13.83 -0.23 -9.24
N SER A 35 15.08 -0.70 -9.37
CA SER A 35 15.85 -1.11 -8.19
C SER A 35 16.15 0.07 -7.27
N ALA A 36 16.44 1.25 -7.86
CA ALA A 36 16.67 2.48 -7.11
C ALA A 36 15.42 3.00 -6.37
N ALA A 37 14.22 2.73 -6.88
CA ALA A 37 12.96 3.03 -6.18
C ALA A 37 12.77 2.17 -4.92
N ASN A 38 13.36 0.97 -4.88
CA ASN A 38 13.37 0.12 -3.68
C ASN A 38 14.55 0.45 -2.74
N ASN A 39 15.73 0.64 -3.31
CA ASN A 39 16.94 1.03 -2.57
C ASN A 39 17.76 2.03 -3.39
N PRO A 40 17.82 3.31 -2.98
CA PRO A 40 18.53 4.35 -3.73
C PRO A 40 19.99 4.01 -4.07
N ALA A 41 20.68 3.25 -3.22
CA ALA A 41 22.08 2.85 -3.43
C ALA A 41 22.29 1.96 -4.67
N GLU A 42 21.24 1.28 -5.16
CA GLU A 42 21.30 0.42 -6.34
C GLU A 42 21.56 1.19 -7.63
N LEU A 43 21.30 2.49 -7.66
CA LEU A 43 21.59 3.31 -8.84
C LEU A 43 23.09 3.35 -9.18
N ALA A 44 23.98 3.24 -8.19
CA ALA A 44 25.42 3.11 -8.42
C ALA A 44 25.82 1.75 -9.05
N ASN A 45 24.89 0.80 -9.09
CA ASN A 45 25.05 -0.53 -9.66
C ASN A 45 24.49 -0.67 -11.07
N MET A 46 23.99 0.39 -11.69
CA MET A 46 23.51 0.35 -13.09
C MET A 46 24.54 -0.35 -13.99
N THR A 47 24.05 -1.26 -14.82
CA THR A 47 24.87 -2.03 -15.77
C THR A 47 25.08 -1.28 -17.09
N THR A 48 24.30 -0.26 -17.36
CA THR A 48 24.36 0.64 -18.52
C THR A 48 24.79 2.04 -18.08
N LYS A 49 25.29 2.84 -19.03
CA LYS A 49 25.71 4.22 -18.74
C LYS A 49 24.53 5.16 -18.61
N TYR A 50 23.50 4.92 -19.42
CA TYR A 50 22.24 5.67 -19.41
C TYR A 50 21.07 4.70 -19.31
N GLU A 51 19.97 5.14 -18.72
CA GLU A 51 18.71 4.43 -18.69
C GLU A 51 17.57 5.42 -18.88
N VAL A 52 16.61 5.06 -19.73
CA VAL A 52 15.35 5.77 -19.93
C VAL A 52 14.23 4.81 -19.57
N ASN A 53 13.38 5.22 -18.65
CA ASN A 53 12.10 4.60 -18.41
C ASN A 53 11.03 5.36 -19.18
N VAL A 54 10.23 4.65 -19.97
CA VAL A 54 9.13 5.25 -20.72
C VAL A 54 7.92 5.34 -19.79
N PHE A 55 7.50 4.21 -19.27
CA PHE A 55 6.50 4.10 -18.21
C PHE A 55 6.59 2.74 -17.53
N ASN A 56 6.14 2.67 -16.28
CA ASN A 56 5.82 1.41 -15.59
C ASN A 56 4.51 1.61 -14.84
N PHE A 57 3.69 0.59 -14.86
CA PHE A 57 2.41 0.56 -14.19
C PHE A 57 2.31 -0.68 -13.31
N SER A 58 1.76 -0.51 -12.13
CA SER A 58 1.41 -1.62 -11.24
C SER A 58 0.13 -1.32 -10.50
N VAL A 59 -0.75 -2.29 -10.44
CA VAL A 59 -1.96 -2.27 -9.63
C VAL A 59 -2.02 -3.56 -8.84
N ALA A 60 -2.41 -3.45 -7.57
CA ALA A 60 -2.57 -4.59 -6.70
C ALA A 60 -3.77 -4.36 -5.77
N MET A 61 -4.60 -5.37 -5.64
CA MET A 61 -5.72 -5.42 -4.71
C MET A 61 -5.58 -6.66 -3.83
N ALA A 62 -5.68 -6.46 -2.53
CA ALA A 62 -5.64 -7.52 -1.53
C ALA A 62 -6.75 -7.35 -0.52
N ASN A 63 -7.34 -8.44 -0.05
CA ASN A 63 -8.33 -8.46 1.02
C ASN A 63 -8.16 -9.71 1.88
N ASN A 64 -8.81 -9.74 3.05
CA ASN A 64 -8.73 -10.89 3.96
C ASN A 64 -9.99 -11.77 3.95
N LYS A 65 -11.03 -11.39 3.20
CA LYS A 65 -12.34 -12.07 3.21
C LYS A 65 -12.62 -12.80 1.90
N LEU A 66 -12.65 -12.07 0.79
CA LEU A 66 -13.10 -12.57 -0.51
C LEU A 66 -11.96 -13.26 -1.27
N SER A 67 -12.23 -14.45 -1.77
CA SER A 67 -11.38 -15.10 -2.78
C SER A 67 -11.74 -14.61 -4.19
N ILE A 68 -10.87 -14.86 -5.15
CA ILE A 68 -11.15 -14.55 -6.56
C ILE A 68 -12.35 -15.38 -7.07
N SER A 69 -12.57 -16.59 -6.57
CA SER A 69 -13.74 -17.40 -6.90
C SER A 69 -15.05 -16.77 -6.39
N ASP A 70 -15.04 -16.12 -5.22
CA ASP A 70 -16.21 -15.41 -4.70
C ASP A 70 -16.63 -14.24 -5.61
N LEU A 71 -15.65 -13.52 -6.17
CA LEU A 71 -15.91 -12.42 -7.11
C LEU A 71 -16.49 -12.86 -8.46
N THR A 72 -16.40 -14.14 -8.77
CA THR A 72 -16.91 -14.73 -10.02
C THR A 72 -18.11 -15.65 -9.82
N SER A 73 -18.56 -15.84 -8.57
CA SER A 73 -19.77 -16.58 -8.21
C SER A 73 -21.03 -15.70 -8.35
N ASP A 74 -22.20 -16.33 -8.41
CA ASP A 74 -23.48 -15.61 -8.35
C ASP A 74 -23.91 -15.26 -6.91
N ASP A 75 -23.05 -15.52 -5.92
CA ASP A 75 -23.32 -15.23 -4.52
C ASP A 75 -23.24 -13.72 -4.24
N ASN A 76 -23.95 -13.25 -3.24
CA ASN A 76 -23.84 -11.86 -2.79
C ASN A 76 -22.44 -11.61 -2.20
N ILE A 77 -21.68 -10.74 -2.84
CA ILE A 77 -20.31 -10.38 -2.43
C ILE A 77 -20.31 -9.73 -1.05
N GLU A 78 -21.31 -8.92 -0.73
CA GLU A 78 -21.42 -8.19 0.52
C GLU A 78 -21.59 -9.14 1.71
N ASP A 79 -22.45 -10.16 1.59
CA ASP A 79 -22.63 -11.17 2.61
C ASP A 79 -21.32 -11.90 2.94
N LYS A 80 -20.55 -12.25 1.92
CA LYS A 80 -19.24 -12.89 2.11
C LYS A 80 -18.18 -11.96 2.67
N LEU A 81 -18.20 -10.68 2.27
CA LEU A 81 -17.25 -9.67 2.76
C LEU A 81 -17.38 -9.47 4.26
N PHE A 82 -18.62 -9.48 4.77
CA PHE A 82 -18.91 -9.25 6.19
C PHE A 82 -19.16 -10.54 6.99
N GLU A 83 -18.96 -11.71 6.40
CA GLU A 83 -19.13 -12.99 7.08
C GLU A 83 -18.16 -13.16 8.27
N GLY A 84 -18.71 -13.63 9.41
CA GLY A 84 -17.96 -13.97 10.62
C GLY A 84 -17.63 -12.76 11.49
N ASN A 85 -16.62 -12.92 12.37
CA ASN A 85 -16.27 -11.91 13.37
C ASN A 85 -14.91 -11.21 13.11
N ASP A 86 -14.13 -11.70 12.16
CA ASP A 86 -12.84 -11.11 11.85
C ASP A 86 -13.02 -9.76 11.15
N PRO A 87 -12.27 -8.73 11.53
CA PRO A 87 -12.39 -7.42 10.91
C PRO A 87 -12.05 -7.47 9.41
N VAL A 88 -12.75 -6.65 8.64
CA VAL A 88 -12.54 -6.52 7.19
C VAL A 88 -11.33 -5.65 6.93
N ASN A 89 -10.43 -6.15 6.10
CA ASN A 89 -9.28 -5.42 5.59
C ASN A 89 -9.22 -5.54 4.07
N LEU A 90 -9.11 -4.39 3.39
CA LEU A 90 -8.92 -4.32 1.95
C LEU A 90 -7.86 -3.27 1.62
N ARG A 91 -7.03 -3.54 0.63
CA ARG A 91 -6.03 -2.60 0.11
C ARG A 91 -6.09 -2.58 -1.41
N LEU A 92 -6.21 -1.37 -1.96
CA LEU A 92 -5.93 -1.08 -3.36
C LEU A 92 -4.68 -0.20 -3.40
N ASP A 93 -3.68 -0.62 -4.13
CA ASP A 93 -2.44 0.13 -4.33
C ASP A 93 -2.14 0.21 -5.83
N THR A 94 -2.05 1.42 -6.37
CA THR A 94 -1.72 1.68 -7.76
C THR A 94 -0.51 2.58 -7.83
N GLN A 95 0.44 2.19 -8.66
CA GLN A 95 1.69 2.91 -8.86
C GLN A 95 1.97 3.08 -10.35
N PHE A 96 2.19 4.32 -10.75
CA PHE A 96 2.59 4.67 -12.10
C PHE A 96 3.92 5.41 -12.06
N PHE A 97 4.93 4.87 -12.72
CA PHE A 97 6.17 5.59 -13.02
C PHE A 97 6.09 6.14 -14.44
N GLY A 98 6.15 7.45 -14.55
CA GLY A 98 6.20 8.15 -15.82
C GLY A 98 7.59 8.18 -16.45
N PRO A 99 7.79 9.04 -17.44
CA PRO A 99 9.10 9.22 -18.07
C PRO A 99 10.17 9.54 -17.03
N SER A 100 11.26 8.77 -17.06
CA SER A 100 12.32 8.87 -16.06
C SER A 100 13.67 8.64 -16.76
N PHE A 101 14.72 9.21 -16.21
CA PHE A 101 16.06 9.13 -16.76
C PHE A 101 17.11 8.91 -15.70
N ALA A 102 18.08 8.06 -15.96
CA ALA A 102 19.25 7.89 -15.10
C ALA A 102 20.54 7.81 -15.91
N PHE A 103 21.63 8.20 -15.27
CA PHE A 103 22.95 8.05 -15.82
C PHE A 103 24.00 7.76 -14.76
N LYS A 104 25.06 7.09 -15.18
CA LYS A 104 26.23 6.77 -14.35
C LYS A 104 27.44 7.53 -14.81
N LYS A 105 28.15 8.18 -13.88
CA LYS A 105 29.42 8.89 -14.11
C LYS A 105 30.46 8.48 -13.07
N GLY A 106 31.43 7.65 -13.49
CA GLY A 106 32.43 7.11 -12.57
C GLY A 106 31.81 6.30 -11.43
N LYS A 107 32.03 6.73 -10.20
CA LYS A 107 31.48 6.11 -8.99
C LYS A 107 30.07 6.60 -8.63
N TRP A 108 29.49 7.53 -9.37
CA TRP A 108 28.20 8.15 -9.10
C TRP A 108 27.10 7.64 -10.04
N GLY A 109 25.90 7.46 -9.50
CA GLY A 109 24.66 7.28 -10.24
C GLY A 109 23.70 8.43 -9.92
N PHE A 110 23.03 8.96 -10.94
CA PHE A 110 22.05 10.03 -10.84
C PHE A 110 20.77 9.61 -11.54
N GLY A 111 19.63 9.91 -10.96
CA GLY A 111 18.32 9.61 -11.54
C GLY A 111 17.31 10.72 -11.29
N LEU A 112 16.42 10.89 -12.25
CA LEU A 112 15.23 11.74 -12.15
C LEU A 112 14.03 10.88 -12.51
N ASN A 113 13.05 10.79 -11.60
CA ASN A 113 11.84 10.00 -11.79
C ASN A 113 10.62 10.86 -11.60
N SER A 114 9.56 10.59 -12.39
CA SER A 114 8.21 11.05 -12.15
C SER A 114 7.32 9.85 -11.79
N SER A 115 6.43 10.01 -10.84
CA SER A 115 5.51 8.94 -10.41
C SER A 115 4.20 9.49 -9.88
N ALA A 116 3.17 8.64 -9.90
CA ALA A 116 1.87 8.91 -9.33
C ALA A 116 1.38 7.67 -8.57
N TYR A 117 0.61 7.92 -7.52
CA TYR A 117 0.12 6.89 -6.61
C TYR A 117 -1.36 7.11 -6.32
N LEU A 118 -2.07 5.99 -6.20
CA LEU A 118 -3.41 5.93 -5.65
C LEU A 118 -3.44 4.79 -4.64
N LYS A 119 -3.90 5.07 -3.43
CA LYS A 119 -4.12 4.07 -2.39
C LYS A 119 -5.52 4.22 -1.84
N ALA A 120 -6.25 3.11 -1.74
CA ALA A 120 -7.52 3.06 -1.04
C ALA A 120 -7.52 1.85 -0.10
N ASN A 121 -8.01 2.06 1.11
CA ASN A 121 -7.87 1.08 2.18
C ASN A 121 -9.13 1.01 3.03
N VAL A 122 -9.53 -0.21 3.35
CA VAL A 122 -10.41 -0.55 4.46
C VAL A 122 -9.53 -1.16 5.54
N VAL A 123 -9.55 -0.62 6.75
CA VAL A 123 -8.65 -1.03 7.84
C VAL A 123 -9.48 -1.42 9.04
N ASN A 124 -9.41 -2.69 9.44
CA ASN A 124 -9.99 -3.24 10.66
C ASN A 124 -11.46 -2.89 10.88
N VAL A 125 -12.27 -2.79 9.81
CA VAL A 125 -13.70 -2.52 9.92
C VAL A 125 -14.40 -3.74 10.51
N ASP A 126 -15.14 -3.54 11.59
CA ASP A 126 -15.96 -4.58 12.22
C ASP A 126 -16.97 -5.15 11.20
N ALA A 127 -17.01 -6.47 11.06
CA ALA A 127 -17.84 -7.12 10.05
C ALA A 127 -19.33 -6.82 10.26
N LYS A 128 -19.81 -6.79 11.51
CA LYS A 128 -21.22 -6.55 11.85
C LYS A 128 -21.63 -5.10 11.59
N LEU A 129 -20.70 -4.15 11.85
CA LEU A 129 -20.92 -2.74 11.51
C LEU A 129 -20.95 -2.56 9.99
N GLY A 130 -20.04 -3.21 9.28
CA GLY A 130 -20.00 -3.17 7.82
C GLY A 130 -21.27 -3.75 7.18
N GLU A 131 -21.75 -4.90 7.67
CA GLU A 131 -23.00 -5.52 7.23
C GLU A 131 -24.20 -4.58 7.47
N ALA A 132 -24.27 -3.93 8.63
CA ALA A 132 -25.34 -3.00 8.95
C ALA A 132 -25.40 -1.78 8.01
N ILE A 133 -24.25 -1.24 7.64
CA ILE A 133 -24.15 -0.07 6.74
C ILE A 133 -24.42 -0.47 5.28
N SER A 134 -24.00 -1.67 4.86
CA SER A 134 -24.05 -2.10 3.46
C SER A 134 -25.42 -2.63 3.04
N ASN A 135 -26.04 -3.49 3.87
CA ASN A 135 -27.20 -4.27 3.46
C ASN A 135 -28.54 -3.74 3.97
N GLY A 136 -28.56 -2.82 4.95
CA GLY A 136 -29.79 -2.37 5.59
C GLY A 136 -30.63 -3.49 6.23
N GLU A 137 -30.29 -4.74 5.97
CA GLU A 137 -30.97 -5.94 6.41
C GLU A 137 -30.02 -6.83 7.23
N LEU A 138 -30.01 -6.67 8.55
CA LEU A 138 -29.60 -7.77 9.40
C LEU A 138 -30.63 -8.89 9.23
N SER A 139 -30.20 -10.09 8.89
CA SER A 139 -30.98 -11.22 8.41
C SER A 139 -32.15 -11.70 9.33
N ASN A 140 -32.42 -11.03 10.45
CA ASN A 140 -33.50 -11.35 11.38
C ASN A 140 -34.29 -10.10 11.80
N LEU A 141 -35.60 -10.20 11.81
CA LEU A 141 -36.59 -9.15 12.09
C LEU A 141 -36.41 -8.38 13.40
N PHE A 142 -35.76 -8.99 14.40
CA PHE A 142 -35.40 -8.37 15.68
C PHE A 142 -34.05 -8.93 16.13
N THR A 143 -32.97 -8.16 15.98
CA THR A 143 -31.66 -8.56 16.48
C THR A 143 -30.99 -7.43 17.23
N GLN A 144 -30.23 -7.82 18.26
CA GLN A 144 -29.30 -6.95 18.95
C GLN A 144 -27.90 -7.52 18.81
N THR A 145 -26.98 -6.71 18.34
CA THR A 145 -25.58 -7.09 18.14
C THR A 145 -24.67 -6.14 18.87
N SER A 146 -23.88 -6.66 19.82
CA SER A 146 -22.91 -5.84 20.54
C SER A 146 -21.67 -5.61 19.68
N LEU A 147 -21.24 -4.36 19.61
CA LEU A 147 -19.99 -3.92 19.04
C LEU A 147 -19.00 -3.60 20.16
N SER A 148 -17.76 -4.03 20.04
CA SER A 148 -16.67 -3.63 20.93
C SER A 148 -15.36 -3.75 20.21
N SER A 149 -14.74 -2.62 19.85
CA SER A 149 -13.46 -2.56 19.17
C SER A 149 -12.60 -1.42 19.73
N ASN A 150 -11.36 -1.74 20.08
CA ASN A 150 -10.34 -0.75 20.45
C ASN A 150 -9.53 -0.29 19.24
N GLU A 151 -9.74 -0.93 18.07
CA GLU A 151 -9.06 -0.58 16.83
C GLU A 151 -9.59 0.73 16.25
N ASN A 152 -8.76 1.40 15.45
CA ASN A 152 -9.20 2.52 14.65
C ASN A 152 -9.70 1.98 13.30
N GLN A 153 -10.99 1.77 13.19
CA GLN A 153 -11.65 1.31 11.96
C GLN A 153 -11.64 2.45 10.94
N ARG A 154 -11.11 2.20 9.74
CA ARG A 154 -10.89 3.28 8.76
C ARG A 154 -11.30 2.91 7.36
N LEU A 155 -11.91 3.88 6.68
CA LEU A 155 -12.01 3.96 5.22
C LEU A 155 -11.11 5.12 4.78
N ASN A 156 -10.14 4.86 3.93
CA ASN A 156 -9.13 5.85 3.58
C ASN A 156 -8.77 5.76 2.09
N ALA A 157 -8.70 6.91 1.42
CA ALA A 157 -8.21 7.01 0.05
C ALA A 157 -7.24 8.19 -0.08
N THR A 158 -6.19 8.01 -0.88
CA THR A 158 -5.16 9.05 -1.06
C THR A 158 -4.58 8.98 -2.46
N THR A 159 -4.40 10.13 -3.08
CA THR A 159 -3.69 10.25 -4.35
C THR A 159 -2.62 11.33 -4.27
N TRP A 160 -1.47 11.10 -4.91
CA TRP A 160 -0.40 12.09 -5.02
C TRP A 160 0.53 11.79 -6.19
N GLY A 161 1.21 12.84 -6.66
CA GLY A 161 2.31 12.74 -7.59
C GLY A 161 3.65 12.97 -6.92
N GLU A 162 4.73 12.53 -7.56
CA GLU A 162 6.10 12.74 -7.10
C GLU A 162 7.02 13.10 -8.26
N LEU A 163 7.95 14.02 -8.00
CA LEU A 163 9.16 14.21 -8.76
C LEU A 163 10.34 13.90 -7.85
N SER A 164 11.17 12.92 -8.21
CA SER A 164 12.22 12.44 -7.33
C SER A 164 13.61 12.50 -7.98
N PHE A 165 14.58 12.89 -7.15
CA PHE A 165 16.01 12.99 -7.49
C PHE A 165 16.75 11.93 -6.72
N ASN A 166 17.29 10.96 -7.43
CA ASN A 166 18.08 9.89 -6.87
C ASN A 166 19.57 10.14 -7.08
N VAL A 167 20.36 10.04 -6.01
CA VAL A 167 21.82 10.13 -6.05
C VAL A 167 22.42 8.95 -5.31
N ALA A 168 23.30 8.23 -5.95
CA ALA A 168 24.01 7.12 -5.35
C ALA A 168 25.52 7.21 -5.60
N ARG A 169 26.30 6.70 -4.65
CA ARG A 169 27.76 6.67 -4.77
C ARG A 169 28.32 5.33 -4.36
N ASN A 170 29.22 4.81 -5.18
CA ASN A 170 30.09 3.73 -4.78
C ASN A 170 31.20 4.28 -3.87
N ILE A 171 31.20 3.84 -2.60
CA ILE A 171 32.16 4.29 -1.58
C ILE A 171 33.34 3.34 -1.42
N MET A 172 33.14 2.04 -1.74
CA MET A 172 34.19 1.03 -1.72
C MET A 172 34.04 0.12 -2.92
N ASP A 173 35.12 -0.11 -3.66
CA ASP A 173 35.19 -1.01 -4.81
C ASP A 173 36.51 -1.75 -4.83
N SER A 174 36.55 -2.92 -4.25
CA SER A 174 37.71 -3.84 -4.21
C SER A 174 37.47 -5.00 -5.18
N PRO A 175 38.45 -5.86 -5.40
CA PRO A 175 38.27 -7.05 -6.27
C PRO A 175 37.08 -7.96 -5.84
N LYS A 176 36.83 -8.07 -4.53
CA LYS A 176 35.80 -8.96 -3.99
C LYS A 176 34.56 -8.22 -3.47
N HIS A 177 34.70 -6.98 -3.00
CA HIS A 177 33.66 -6.27 -2.26
C HIS A 177 33.32 -4.93 -2.92
N LYS A 178 32.04 -4.63 -2.99
CA LYS A 178 31.55 -3.33 -3.43
C LYS A 178 30.47 -2.83 -2.45
N ILE A 179 30.61 -1.56 -2.01
CA ILE A 179 29.67 -0.91 -1.12
C ILE A 179 29.20 0.38 -1.77
N ASN A 180 27.89 0.56 -1.79
CA ASN A 180 27.25 1.77 -2.28
C ASN A 180 26.33 2.36 -1.19
N VAL A 181 26.18 3.68 -1.24
CA VAL A 181 25.17 4.43 -0.49
C VAL A 181 24.38 5.29 -1.44
N GLY A 182 23.17 5.62 -1.08
CA GLY A 182 22.31 6.45 -1.92
C GLY A 182 21.20 7.11 -1.14
N THR A 183 20.68 8.17 -1.72
CA THR A 183 19.51 8.88 -1.22
C THR A 183 18.57 9.21 -2.37
N ASN A 184 17.28 9.29 -2.06
CA ASN A 184 16.26 9.79 -2.96
C ASN A 184 15.55 10.96 -2.28
N ILE A 185 15.47 12.09 -2.95
CA ILE A 185 14.80 13.31 -2.51
C ILE A 185 13.55 13.44 -3.36
N ARG A 186 12.38 13.49 -2.71
CA ARG A 186 11.09 13.52 -3.40
C ARG A 186 10.33 14.79 -3.09
N LEU A 187 9.87 15.44 -4.14
CA LEU A 187 8.92 16.55 -4.10
C LEU A 187 7.54 15.93 -4.30
N LEU A 188 6.63 16.20 -3.36
CA LEU A 188 5.30 15.61 -3.36
C LEU A 188 4.26 16.64 -3.82
N PHE A 189 3.37 16.17 -4.69
CA PHE A 189 2.24 16.91 -5.24
C PHE A 189 0.96 16.26 -4.70
N PRO A 190 0.39 16.73 -3.57
CA PRO A 190 -0.86 16.21 -3.05
C PRO A 190 -1.95 16.30 -4.11
N GLY A 191 -2.71 15.23 -4.28
CA GLY A 191 -3.87 15.20 -5.19
C GLY A 191 -5.16 15.31 -4.40
N ALA A 192 -5.61 14.21 -3.83
CA ALA A 192 -6.81 14.17 -3.02
C ALA A 192 -6.64 13.23 -1.82
N TYR A 193 -7.43 13.47 -0.79
CA TYR A 193 -7.47 12.67 0.43
C TYR A 193 -8.89 12.51 0.92
N ALA A 194 -9.22 11.32 1.42
CA ALA A 194 -10.44 11.04 2.15
C ALA A 194 -10.13 10.06 3.28
N ASN A 195 -10.65 10.32 4.47
CA ASN A 195 -10.60 9.41 5.61
C ASN A 195 -11.85 9.55 6.45
N PHE A 196 -12.50 8.44 6.70
CA PHE A 196 -13.52 8.30 7.73
C PHE A 196 -13.07 7.20 8.69
N SER A 197 -13.07 7.49 9.99
CA SER A 197 -12.62 6.51 10.98
C SER A 197 -13.38 6.62 12.28
N ALA A 198 -13.52 5.47 12.95
CA ALA A 198 -14.09 5.34 14.28
C ALA A 198 -13.14 4.49 15.15
N SER A 199 -12.71 5.03 16.29
CA SER A 199 -11.88 4.33 17.25
C SER A 199 -12.58 4.19 18.59
N ASN A 200 -12.19 3.15 19.37
CA ASN A 200 -12.82 2.82 20.65
C ASN A 200 -14.35 2.70 20.55
N LEU A 201 -14.82 2.09 19.46
CA LEU A 201 -16.25 1.91 19.22
C LEU A 201 -16.81 0.82 20.15
N ASN A 202 -17.71 1.22 21.04
CA ASN A 202 -18.50 0.31 21.84
C ASN A 202 -19.97 0.70 21.67
N GLY A 203 -20.87 -0.28 21.62
CA GLY A 203 -22.29 0.00 21.48
C GLY A 203 -23.11 -1.24 21.15
N THR A 204 -24.37 -1.04 20.87
CA THR A 204 -25.29 -2.10 20.45
C THR A 204 -26.02 -1.66 19.19
N LEU A 205 -25.90 -2.44 18.11
CA LEU A 205 -26.76 -2.32 16.94
C LEU A 205 -28.09 -3.01 17.24
N VAL A 206 -29.18 -2.32 16.95
CA VAL A 206 -30.53 -2.84 17.05
C VAL A 206 -31.16 -2.76 15.66
N ASN A 207 -31.58 -3.89 15.14
CA ASN A 207 -32.41 -3.94 13.93
C ASN A 207 -33.87 -4.13 14.35
N ASN A 208 -34.73 -3.23 13.90
CA ASN A 208 -36.16 -3.26 14.09
C ASN A 208 -36.84 -3.20 12.72
N PHE A 209 -37.04 -4.35 12.08
CA PHE A 209 -37.66 -4.48 10.74
C PHE A 209 -36.96 -3.69 9.62
N GLY A 210 -35.62 -3.63 9.63
CA GLY A 210 -34.84 -2.89 8.65
C GLY A 210 -34.40 -1.49 9.13
N ASP A 211 -34.98 -0.96 10.21
CA ASP A 211 -34.50 0.27 10.85
C ASP A 211 -33.34 -0.07 11.78
N ILE A 212 -32.13 0.23 11.35
CA ILE A 212 -30.90 -0.09 12.09
C ILE A 212 -30.45 1.13 12.90
N SER A 213 -30.39 0.95 14.20
CA SER A 213 -29.98 2.00 15.13
C SER A 213 -28.81 1.55 16.01
N LEU A 214 -27.90 2.47 16.28
CA LEU A 214 -26.84 2.31 17.28
C LEU A 214 -27.28 2.93 18.59
N ILE A 215 -27.26 2.16 19.67
CA ILE A 215 -27.67 2.58 21.01
C ILE A 215 -26.61 2.26 22.06
N ASN A 216 -26.63 2.93 23.21
CA ASN A 216 -25.70 2.75 24.33
C ASN A 216 -24.25 2.71 23.81
N ALA A 217 -23.86 3.73 23.05
CA ALA A 217 -22.63 3.69 22.27
C ALA A 217 -21.69 4.85 22.58
N SER A 218 -20.40 4.57 22.41
CA SER A 218 -19.34 5.56 22.47
C SER A 218 -18.29 5.29 21.39
N ALA A 219 -17.75 6.36 20.80
CA ALA A 219 -16.64 6.28 19.84
C ALA A 219 -15.94 7.64 19.71
N ASN A 220 -14.69 7.62 19.23
CA ASN A 220 -14.04 8.81 18.67
C ASN A 220 -14.07 8.70 17.14
N ILE A 221 -14.71 9.65 16.48
CA ILE A 221 -14.88 9.66 15.03
C ILE A 221 -13.98 10.75 14.44
N ASN A 222 -13.26 10.44 13.37
CA ASN A 222 -12.55 11.42 12.55
C ASN A 222 -13.07 11.39 11.12
N ILE A 223 -13.38 12.54 10.57
CA ILE A 223 -13.59 12.78 9.15
C ILE A 223 -12.54 13.76 8.64
N SER A 224 -11.86 13.41 7.56
CA SER A 224 -10.86 14.25 6.95
C SER A 224 -10.89 14.09 5.44
N TYR A 225 -10.93 15.21 4.71
CA TYR A 225 -10.90 15.15 3.26
C TYR A 225 -10.26 16.40 2.64
N ALA A 226 -9.81 16.26 1.40
CA ALA A 226 -9.24 17.32 0.59
C ALA A 226 -9.32 16.98 -0.90
N GLY A 227 -9.56 17.99 -1.73
CA GLY A 227 -9.61 17.87 -3.18
C GLY A 227 -10.81 17.08 -3.68
N VAL A 228 -10.67 16.43 -4.82
CA VAL A 228 -11.78 15.76 -5.53
C VAL A 228 -12.43 14.60 -4.77
N LEU A 229 -11.76 14.00 -3.81
CA LEU A 229 -12.35 12.94 -2.98
C LEU A 229 -13.31 13.47 -1.89
N ALA A 230 -13.45 14.78 -1.74
CA ALA A 230 -14.46 15.36 -0.87
C ALA A 230 -15.87 15.30 -1.49
N ASN A 231 -15.93 15.48 -2.81
CA ASN A 231 -17.14 15.60 -3.60
C ASN A 231 -17.66 14.24 -4.09
N ASP A 232 -18.62 14.25 -4.99
CA ASP A 232 -19.18 13.06 -5.61
C ASP A 232 -18.09 12.12 -6.18
N PHE A 233 -17.99 10.91 -5.62
CA PHE A 233 -17.04 9.86 -6.03
C PHE A 233 -17.28 9.37 -7.45
N SER A 234 -18.46 9.58 -8.03
CA SER A 234 -18.84 9.16 -9.38
C SER A 234 -18.52 10.18 -10.46
N ASP A 235 -18.28 11.45 -10.11
CA ASP A 235 -18.03 12.53 -11.07
C ASP A 235 -16.59 12.51 -11.61
N LYS A 236 -16.45 12.02 -12.85
CA LYS A 236 -15.16 11.94 -13.56
C LYS A 236 -14.58 13.30 -13.94
N SER A 237 -15.35 14.38 -13.95
CA SER A 237 -14.87 15.75 -14.29
C SER A 237 -13.89 16.25 -13.25
N ASN A 238 -14.01 15.82 -12.00
CA ASN A 238 -13.17 16.21 -10.88
C ASN A 238 -11.73 15.66 -10.99
N TYR A 239 -11.48 14.63 -11.79
CA TYR A 239 -10.13 14.04 -11.92
C TYR A 239 -9.10 14.93 -12.62
N ASN A 240 -9.51 15.97 -13.31
CA ASN A 240 -8.59 16.95 -13.93
C ASN A 240 -7.82 17.79 -12.91
N GLU A 241 -8.29 17.87 -11.67
CA GLU A 241 -7.70 18.66 -10.59
C GLU A 241 -6.70 17.88 -9.73
N PHE A 242 -6.44 16.61 -10.03
CA PHE A 242 -5.63 15.71 -9.22
C PHE A 242 -4.25 16.24 -8.80
N PHE A 243 -3.67 17.13 -9.58
CA PHE A 243 -2.32 17.66 -9.32
C PHE A 243 -2.29 19.20 -9.26
N SER A 244 -3.45 19.83 -9.10
CA SER A 244 -3.58 21.30 -9.11
C SER A 244 -2.91 22.01 -7.92
N GLN A 245 -2.70 21.31 -6.79
CA GLN A 245 -2.21 21.89 -5.54
C GLN A 245 -0.71 22.22 -5.52
N GLY A 246 0.06 21.86 -6.57
CA GLY A 246 1.49 22.13 -6.67
C GLY A 246 2.36 21.30 -5.69
N ILE A 247 3.60 21.74 -5.47
CA ILE A 247 4.53 21.06 -4.55
C ILE A 247 4.20 21.47 -3.12
N ASN A 248 3.68 20.53 -2.33
CA ASN A 248 3.29 20.74 -0.94
C ASN A 248 3.71 19.60 -0.01
N GLY A 249 4.85 18.98 -0.29
CA GLY A 249 5.41 17.95 0.57
C GLY A 249 6.79 17.52 0.13
N TYR A 250 7.48 16.89 1.05
CA TYR A 250 8.83 16.35 0.83
C TYR A 250 8.94 14.98 1.49
N ALA A 251 9.68 14.10 0.84
CA ALA A 251 10.07 12.84 1.43
C ALA A 251 11.51 12.46 1.06
N PHE A 252 12.11 11.62 1.88
CA PHE A 252 13.47 11.15 1.72
C PHE A 252 13.51 9.63 1.84
N ASP A 253 14.39 9.02 1.04
CA ASP A 253 14.77 7.63 1.19
C ASP A 253 16.28 7.55 1.37
N LEU A 254 16.74 6.63 2.20
CA LEU A 254 18.15 6.33 2.43
C LEU A 254 18.42 4.87 2.10
N GLY A 255 19.54 4.60 1.45
CA GLY A 255 19.89 3.26 1.04
C GLY A 255 21.36 2.92 1.25
N PHE A 256 21.56 1.67 1.62
CA PHE A 256 22.87 1.00 1.68
C PHE A 256 22.81 -0.29 0.86
N ASN A 257 23.88 -0.57 0.12
CA ASN A 257 23.98 -1.79 -0.66
C ASN A 257 25.40 -2.37 -0.55
N TYR A 258 25.48 -3.68 -0.40
CA TYR A 258 26.70 -4.45 -0.44
C TYR A 258 26.62 -5.52 -1.51
N ARG A 259 27.69 -5.66 -2.31
CA ARG A 259 27.89 -6.75 -3.27
C ARG A 259 29.15 -7.53 -2.97
N LEU A 260 29.01 -8.86 -2.88
CA LEU A 260 30.11 -9.79 -3.01
C LEU A 260 30.25 -10.12 -4.50
N LYS A 261 31.30 -9.64 -5.14
CA LYS A 261 31.54 -9.83 -6.56
C LYS A 261 31.81 -11.30 -6.89
N ASP A 262 31.48 -11.69 -8.12
CA ASP A 262 31.90 -12.99 -8.65
C ASP A 262 33.33 -12.92 -9.12
N GLU A 263 34.19 -13.82 -8.66
CA GLU A 263 35.61 -13.88 -9.06
C GLU A 263 35.77 -14.21 -10.53
N ASN A 264 34.80 -14.89 -11.15
CA ASN A 264 34.84 -15.31 -12.56
C ASN A 264 34.11 -14.36 -13.52
N ASP A 265 33.39 -13.35 -13.00
CA ASP A 265 32.62 -12.39 -13.81
C ASP A 265 32.53 -11.04 -13.07
N ALA A 266 33.43 -10.13 -13.42
CA ALA A 266 33.53 -8.80 -12.80
C ALA A 266 32.25 -7.97 -12.92
N ASN A 267 31.36 -8.29 -13.88
CA ASN A 267 30.06 -7.62 -14.06
C ASN A 267 28.91 -8.30 -13.32
N SER A 268 29.23 -9.33 -12.53
CA SER A 268 28.24 -10.10 -11.76
C SER A 268 28.61 -10.14 -10.28
N TYR A 269 27.76 -10.77 -9.48
CA TYR A 269 27.93 -10.95 -8.04
C TYR A 269 27.57 -12.37 -7.64
N LYS A 270 28.14 -12.82 -6.52
CA LYS A 270 27.68 -14.00 -5.79
C LYS A 270 26.52 -13.65 -4.86
N LEU A 271 26.59 -12.47 -4.21
CA LEU A 271 25.57 -11.92 -3.34
C LEU A 271 25.41 -10.43 -3.61
N ASN A 272 24.16 -9.97 -3.70
CA ASN A 272 23.77 -8.56 -3.69
C ASN A 272 22.76 -8.36 -2.57
N THR A 273 23.10 -7.58 -1.54
CA THR A 273 22.19 -7.32 -0.41
C THR A 273 22.11 -5.84 -0.11
N GLY A 274 21.01 -5.41 0.41
CA GLY A 274 20.80 -4.00 0.75
C GLY A 274 19.76 -3.80 1.84
N LEU A 275 19.85 -2.62 2.41
CA LEU A 275 18.94 -2.05 3.40
C LEU A 275 18.55 -0.67 2.93
N SER A 276 17.27 -0.34 3.02
CA SER A 276 16.79 1.04 2.84
C SER A 276 15.69 1.39 3.82
N ILE A 277 15.61 2.68 4.14
CA ILE A 277 14.48 3.29 4.84
C ILE A 277 13.85 4.23 3.83
N LYS A 278 12.53 4.08 3.61
CA LYS A 278 11.77 4.78 2.58
C LYS A 278 10.63 5.58 3.17
N ASN A 279 10.18 6.59 2.42
CA ASN A 279 9.00 7.37 2.73
C ASN A 279 9.13 8.21 4.03
N LEU A 280 10.32 8.68 4.36
CA LEU A 280 10.52 9.61 5.48
C LEU A 280 9.98 10.99 5.09
N GLY A 281 8.68 11.24 5.25
CA GLY A 281 8.10 12.50 4.85
C GLY A 281 6.59 12.59 4.99
N ALA A 282 6.07 13.75 4.59
CA ALA A 282 4.65 14.06 4.62
C ALA A 282 4.29 15.05 3.52
N MET A 283 3.02 15.11 3.20
CA MET A 283 2.42 16.09 2.30
C MET A 283 1.31 16.87 3.02
N THR A 284 1.15 18.14 2.65
CA THR A 284 0.11 19.02 3.19
C THR A 284 -0.84 19.37 2.07
N PHE A 285 -2.12 19.06 2.25
CA PHE A 285 -3.16 19.41 1.31
C PHE A 285 -3.53 20.89 1.48
N LYS A 286 -3.78 21.58 0.36
CA LYS A 286 -4.13 23.01 0.29
C LYS A 286 -5.30 23.26 -0.65
N SER A 287 -6.29 22.38 -0.61
CA SER A 287 -7.55 22.59 -1.32
C SER A 287 -8.44 23.52 -0.50
N ASP A 288 -9.29 24.28 -1.16
CA ASP A 288 -10.25 25.17 -0.50
C ASP A 288 -11.30 24.42 0.31
N ASN A 289 -11.50 23.12 0.01
CA ASN A 289 -12.42 22.22 0.71
C ASN A 289 -11.74 21.33 1.75
N ASN A 290 -10.54 21.66 2.22
CA ASN A 290 -9.87 20.86 3.25
C ASN A 290 -10.68 20.85 4.55
N LEU A 291 -10.90 19.66 5.08
CA LEU A 291 -11.48 19.44 6.39
C LEU A 291 -10.72 18.37 7.17
N ASN A 292 -10.51 18.61 8.45
CA ASN A 292 -10.11 17.60 9.44
C ASN A 292 -10.89 17.84 10.72
N LYS A 293 -11.88 17.01 10.99
CA LYS A 293 -12.81 17.20 12.08
C LYS A 293 -12.93 15.94 12.92
N ASN A 294 -12.93 16.13 14.23
CA ASN A 294 -13.08 15.04 15.19
C ASN A 294 -14.35 15.24 16.00
N TYR A 295 -15.02 14.13 16.27
CA TYR A 295 -16.22 14.06 17.09
C TYR A 295 -16.06 13.04 18.20
N SER A 296 -16.70 13.30 19.32
CA SER A 296 -17.00 12.32 20.35
C SER A 296 -18.44 11.90 20.21
N LEU A 297 -18.67 10.61 19.99
CA LEU A 297 -19.99 9.98 20.02
C LEU A 297 -20.24 9.51 21.46
N ASN A 298 -21.38 9.86 22.01
CA ASN A 298 -21.88 9.32 23.28
C ASN A 298 -23.40 9.20 23.22
N ILE A 299 -23.90 7.98 23.24
CA ILE A 299 -25.34 7.63 23.17
C ILE A 299 -25.74 6.94 24.45
N ASP A 300 -26.54 7.61 25.28
CA ASP A 300 -27.04 7.11 26.54
C ASP A 300 -28.59 7.14 26.60
N GLY A 301 -29.17 6.21 27.32
CA GLY A 301 -30.59 6.21 27.62
C GLY A 301 -31.49 5.86 26.42
N ILE A 302 -32.34 6.78 26.01
CA ILE A 302 -33.31 6.57 24.91
C ILE A 302 -32.81 7.12 23.56
N GLU A 303 -31.64 7.75 23.52
CA GLU A 303 -31.05 8.31 22.31
C GLU A 303 -30.49 7.17 21.42
N SER A 304 -30.46 7.40 20.12
CA SER A 304 -29.93 6.47 19.15
C SER A 304 -29.37 7.21 17.94
N LEU A 305 -28.41 6.61 17.25
CA LEU A 305 -27.96 7.05 15.95
C LEU A 305 -28.55 6.11 14.89
N ASP A 306 -29.31 6.66 13.96
CA ASP A 306 -29.82 5.92 12.81
C ASP A 306 -28.68 5.61 11.84
N ILE A 307 -28.38 4.32 11.64
CA ILE A 307 -27.30 3.86 10.76
C ILE A 307 -27.74 3.89 9.28
N ASN A 308 -29.05 3.79 9.00
CA ASN A 308 -29.55 3.79 7.63
C ASN A 308 -29.27 5.12 6.90
N GLN A 309 -29.04 6.25 7.62
CA GLN A 309 -28.63 7.50 6.98
C GLN A 309 -27.24 7.44 6.28
N PHE A 310 -26.42 6.45 6.61
CA PHE A 310 -25.11 6.24 5.94
C PHE A 310 -25.20 5.33 4.72
N GLU A 311 -26.36 4.74 4.44
CA GLU A 311 -26.61 4.02 3.20
C GLU A 311 -26.59 5.00 2.01
N ASN A 312 -26.05 4.57 0.89
CA ASN A 312 -26.03 5.34 -0.35
C ASN A 312 -25.30 6.70 -0.31
N VAL A 313 -24.47 6.93 0.71
CA VAL A 313 -23.61 8.13 0.77
C VAL A 313 -22.66 8.13 -0.43
N GLN A 314 -22.61 9.26 -1.14
CA GLN A 314 -21.82 9.43 -2.38
C GLN A 314 -20.64 10.39 -2.22
N SER A 315 -20.49 11.06 -1.06
CA SER A 315 -19.41 12.00 -0.81
C SER A 315 -19.00 12.06 0.66
N MET A 316 -17.79 12.57 0.91
CA MET A 316 -17.33 12.86 2.28
C MET A 316 -18.11 14.03 2.90
N GLU A 317 -18.57 14.97 2.08
CA GLU A 317 -19.39 16.10 2.52
C GLU A 317 -20.78 15.65 3.00
N GLU A 318 -21.36 14.62 2.38
CA GLU A 318 -22.61 14.02 2.87
C GLU A 318 -22.42 13.31 4.22
N ILE A 319 -21.33 12.59 4.42
CA ILE A 319 -21.01 12.02 5.74
C ILE A 319 -20.89 13.13 6.79
N GLU A 320 -20.19 14.21 6.47
CA GLU A 320 -20.05 15.35 7.38
C GLU A 320 -21.41 15.99 7.68
N ALA A 321 -22.28 16.12 6.69
CA ALA A 321 -23.63 16.66 6.89
C ALA A 321 -24.45 15.82 7.87
N ILE A 322 -24.40 14.48 7.76
CA ILE A 322 -25.02 13.56 8.71
C ILE A 322 -24.48 13.75 10.13
N LEU A 323 -23.14 13.83 10.27
CA LEU A 323 -22.51 14.02 11.58
C LEU A 323 -22.83 15.38 12.22
N ASN A 324 -23.15 16.38 11.42
CA ASN A 324 -23.54 17.74 11.89
C ASN A 324 -25.05 17.97 11.92
N ASP A 325 -25.89 16.96 11.63
CA ASP A 325 -27.34 17.10 11.67
C ASP A 325 -27.78 17.54 13.07
N PRO A 326 -28.62 18.57 13.20
CA PRO A 326 -29.18 18.99 14.49
C PRO A 326 -29.87 17.86 15.28
N ALA A 327 -30.41 16.84 14.60
CA ALA A 327 -30.99 15.67 15.25
C ALA A 327 -29.93 14.84 16.00
N ASN A 328 -28.68 14.88 15.55
CA ASN A 328 -27.55 14.15 16.14
C ASN A 328 -26.77 14.99 17.17
N ALA A 329 -27.11 16.27 17.36
CA ALA A 329 -26.34 17.19 18.21
C ALA A 329 -26.28 16.78 19.70
N GLY A 330 -27.25 16.00 20.18
CA GLY A 330 -27.26 15.47 21.56
C GLY A 330 -26.21 14.37 21.76
N ILE A 331 -25.91 13.59 20.73
CA ILE A 331 -25.07 12.39 20.80
C ILE A 331 -23.69 12.57 20.15
N LEU A 332 -23.54 13.54 19.26
CA LEU A 332 -22.29 13.85 18.54
C LEU A 332 -21.78 15.25 18.89
N GLN A 333 -20.61 15.31 19.52
CA GLN A 333 -19.98 16.57 19.89
C GLN A 333 -18.68 16.78 19.12
N THR A 334 -18.54 17.90 18.41
CA THR A 334 -17.29 18.28 17.75
C THR A 334 -16.23 18.58 18.82
N THR A 335 -15.12 17.84 18.81
CA THR A 335 -14.00 18.02 19.74
C THR A 335 -12.89 18.86 19.14
N SER A 336 -12.70 18.82 17.84
CA SER A 336 -11.77 19.69 17.11
C SER A 336 -12.16 19.80 15.65
N SER A 337 -11.83 20.95 15.03
CA SER A 337 -11.99 21.20 13.59
C SER A 337 -10.84 22.06 13.08
N SER A 338 -10.26 21.70 11.94
CA SER A 338 -9.15 22.38 11.29
C SER A 338 -9.23 22.22 9.77
N ALA A 339 -8.80 23.24 9.03
CA ALA A 339 -8.53 23.14 7.60
C ALA A 339 -7.10 22.61 7.31
N ASP A 340 -6.24 22.52 8.33
CA ASP A 340 -4.89 21.99 8.16
C ASP A 340 -4.93 20.46 8.03
N LEU A 341 -4.51 19.96 6.89
CA LEU A 341 -4.48 18.54 6.59
C LEU A 341 -3.07 18.11 6.14
N LYS A 342 -2.32 17.55 7.09
CA LYS A 342 -0.98 17.03 6.84
C LYS A 342 -0.97 15.52 6.99
N ILE A 343 -0.68 14.83 5.88
CA ILE A 343 -0.70 13.37 5.80
C ILE A 343 0.72 12.84 5.65
N LYS A 344 1.09 11.92 6.53
CA LYS A 344 2.39 11.23 6.50
C LYS A 344 2.38 10.11 5.48
N LEU A 345 3.53 9.91 4.81
CA LEU A 345 3.75 8.72 4.01
C LEU A 345 4.06 7.50 4.90
N PRO A 346 3.73 6.28 4.47
CA PRO A 346 4.00 5.07 5.24
C PRO A 346 5.50 4.76 5.21
N THR A 347 6.20 5.03 6.31
CA THR A 347 7.63 4.72 6.42
C THR A 347 7.86 3.21 6.44
N VAL A 348 8.77 2.74 5.57
CA VAL A 348 9.07 1.32 5.37
C VAL A 348 10.59 1.09 5.46
N ILE A 349 10.97 0.02 6.16
CA ILE A 349 12.30 -0.58 6.07
C ILE A 349 12.24 -1.68 5.02
N ASN A 350 13.11 -1.60 4.01
CA ASN A 350 13.27 -2.65 3.00
C ASN A 350 14.63 -3.32 3.18
N VAL A 351 14.64 -4.64 3.23
CA VAL A 351 15.85 -5.47 3.25
C VAL A 351 15.73 -6.51 2.15
N TYR A 352 16.80 -6.72 1.41
CA TYR A 352 16.85 -7.79 0.42
C TYR A 352 18.23 -8.46 0.35
N ALA A 353 18.22 -9.71 -0.11
CA ALA A 353 19.41 -10.46 -0.45
C ALA A 353 19.15 -11.26 -1.73
N ASP A 354 19.92 -11.00 -2.78
CA ASP A 354 19.87 -11.69 -4.05
C ASP A 354 21.14 -12.56 -4.21
N LEU A 355 20.94 -13.87 -4.18
CA LEU A 355 22.00 -14.87 -4.24
C LEU A 355 22.06 -15.50 -5.62
N ARG A 356 23.24 -15.51 -6.24
CA ARG A 356 23.50 -16.27 -7.46
C ARG A 356 23.78 -17.72 -7.13
N LEU A 357 22.85 -18.61 -7.46
CA LEU A 357 22.98 -20.04 -7.23
C LEU A 357 23.88 -20.71 -8.27
N HIS A 358 23.66 -20.38 -9.54
CA HIS A 358 24.42 -20.92 -10.66
C HIS A 358 24.30 -19.97 -11.86
N LYS A 359 25.30 -19.86 -12.67
CA LYS A 359 25.46 -19.01 -13.90
C LYS A 359 24.33 -17.99 -14.18
N LYS A 360 23.11 -18.46 -14.50
CA LYS A 360 21.93 -17.66 -14.87
C LYS A 360 20.79 -17.75 -13.85
N TRP A 361 20.97 -18.49 -12.77
CA TRP A 361 19.97 -18.73 -11.75
C TRP A 361 20.26 -17.95 -10.47
N PHE A 362 19.27 -17.23 -10.02
CA PHE A 362 19.31 -16.40 -8.82
C PHE A 362 18.12 -16.73 -7.92
N VAL A 363 18.26 -16.43 -6.66
CA VAL A 363 17.13 -16.39 -5.72
C VAL A 363 17.26 -15.14 -4.88
N THR A 364 16.17 -14.36 -4.83
CA THR A 364 16.08 -13.15 -4.02
C THR A 364 15.16 -13.38 -2.85
N GLY A 365 15.59 -13.04 -1.63
CA GLY A 365 14.70 -12.85 -0.49
C GLY A 365 14.50 -11.36 -0.27
N THR A 366 13.26 -10.92 0.00
CA THR A 366 12.94 -9.52 0.35
C THR A 366 12.11 -9.44 1.61
N ILE A 367 12.29 -8.37 2.36
CA ILE A 367 11.51 -8.00 3.55
C ILE A 367 11.17 -6.52 3.41
N ASN A 368 9.90 -6.19 3.44
CA ASN A 368 9.42 -4.82 3.57
C ASN A 368 8.63 -4.73 4.89
N GLN A 369 9.10 -3.97 5.82
CA GLN A 369 8.48 -3.80 7.12
C GLN A 369 8.03 -2.35 7.28
N LYS A 370 6.72 -2.12 7.40
CA LYS A 370 6.21 -0.81 7.80
C LYS A 370 6.59 -0.55 9.26
N ILE A 371 6.97 0.69 9.54
CA ILE A 371 7.20 1.18 10.90
C ILE A 371 6.22 2.29 11.28
N SER A 372 5.31 2.63 10.37
CA SER A 372 4.19 3.53 10.64
C SER A 372 3.08 2.80 11.38
N ASP A 373 2.38 3.55 12.21
CA ASP A 373 1.26 3.07 13.00
C ASP A 373 -0.06 3.24 12.22
N ASP A 374 -0.65 2.15 11.74
CA ASP A 374 -1.90 2.16 10.96
C ASP A 374 -3.12 2.62 11.76
N THR A 375 -3.01 2.75 13.08
CA THR A 375 -4.09 3.28 13.92
C THR A 375 -4.24 4.81 13.81
N LYS A 376 -3.32 5.49 13.11
CA LYS A 376 -3.36 6.95 12.93
C LYS A 376 -4.19 7.34 11.71
N SER A 377 -5.06 8.34 11.88
CA SER A 377 -5.87 8.87 10.77
C SER A 377 -5.12 9.85 9.87
N ASP A 378 -3.94 10.36 10.28
CA ASP A 378 -3.09 11.31 9.53
C ASP A 378 -2.00 10.61 8.69
N LEU A 379 -2.27 9.40 8.21
CA LEU A 379 -1.28 8.54 7.58
C LEU A 379 -1.87 7.78 6.38
N THR A 380 -1.14 7.75 5.27
CA THR A 380 -1.36 6.74 4.24
C THR A 380 -0.78 5.40 4.72
N THR A 381 -1.49 4.30 4.49
CA THR A 381 -1.02 2.98 4.95
C THR A 381 -0.35 2.17 3.85
N THR A 382 0.39 1.16 4.26
CA THR A 382 0.98 0.11 3.42
C THR A 382 0.98 -1.20 4.20
N GLN A 383 1.41 -2.29 3.58
CA GLN A 383 1.43 -3.60 4.24
C GLN A 383 2.88 -4.06 4.46
N ASN A 384 3.05 -4.97 5.42
CA ASN A 384 4.29 -5.70 5.62
C ASN A 384 4.51 -6.76 4.55
N SER A 385 5.80 -7.01 4.13
CA SER A 385 6.19 -7.84 2.98
C SER A 385 7.38 -8.78 3.19
N TYR A 386 7.16 -10.07 2.77
CA TYR A 386 8.24 -11.05 2.60
C TYR A 386 8.07 -11.76 1.28
N SER A 387 9.13 -11.88 0.52
CA SER A 387 9.09 -12.67 -0.69
C SER A 387 10.35 -13.49 -0.91
N LEU A 388 10.18 -14.60 -1.60
CA LEU A 388 11.24 -15.43 -2.15
C LEU A 388 11.03 -15.53 -3.66
N ILE A 389 12.02 -15.10 -4.43
CA ILE A 389 11.87 -14.93 -5.88
C ILE A 389 12.98 -15.70 -6.61
N PRO A 390 12.77 -16.97 -6.97
CA PRO A 390 13.60 -17.63 -7.95
C PRO A 390 13.57 -16.90 -9.29
N ARG A 391 14.74 -16.69 -9.90
CA ARG A 391 14.88 -15.96 -11.14
C ARG A 391 15.87 -16.62 -12.07
N PHE A 392 15.49 -16.79 -13.34
CA PHE A 392 16.38 -17.07 -14.45
C PHE A 392 16.69 -15.75 -15.16
N SER A 393 17.98 -15.44 -15.37
CA SER A 393 18.41 -14.19 -16.01
C SER A 393 19.43 -14.47 -17.10
N SER A 394 19.08 -14.15 -18.33
CA SER A 394 19.98 -14.10 -19.47
C SER A 394 20.13 -12.66 -19.98
N GLY A 395 20.90 -12.42 -21.03
CA GLY A 395 21.17 -11.07 -21.52
C GLY A 395 19.89 -10.26 -21.83
N TRP A 396 19.02 -10.79 -22.65
CA TRP A 396 17.81 -10.15 -23.15
C TRP A 396 16.52 -10.66 -22.51
N PHE A 397 16.56 -11.80 -21.80
CA PHE A 397 15.39 -12.45 -21.20
C PHE A 397 15.60 -12.72 -19.72
N GLU A 398 14.56 -12.47 -18.93
CA GLU A 398 14.44 -12.92 -17.54
C GLU A 398 13.05 -13.51 -17.29
N ALA A 399 13.00 -14.54 -16.46
CA ALA A 399 11.77 -15.10 -15.90
C ALA A 399 11.93 -15.18 -14.39
N TYR A 400 10.88 -14.84 -13.64
CA TYR A 400 10.88 -14.89 -12.18
C TYR A 400 9.54 -15.41 -11.68
N ALA A 401 9.60 -16.14 -10.56
CA ALA A 401 8.44 -16.75 -9.94
C ALA A 401 8.35 -16.30 -8.47
N PRO A 402 7.75 -15.14 -8.18
CA PRO A 402 7.59 -14.65 -6.82
C PRO A 402 6.69 -15.59 -6.01
N LEU A 403 7.17 -15.95 -4.82
CA LEU A 403 6.44 -16.55 -3.74
C LEU A 403 6.43 -15.53 -2.62
N ALA A 404 5.28 -15.05 -2.25
CA ALA A 404 5.15 -14.00 -1.25
C ALA A 404 4.09 -14.33 -0.21
N ALA A 405 4.16 -13.65 0.92
CA ALA A 405 3.14 -13.73 1.94
C ALA A 405 2.87 -12.32 2.48
N ASN A 406 1.63 -11.90 2.64
CA ASN A 406 1.24 -10.57 3.10
C ASN A 406 0.23 -10.59 4.26
N GLU A 407 0.20 -9.51 5.06
CA GLU A 407 -0.62 -9.44 6.28
C GLU A 407 -2.14 -9.41 6.04
N ILE A 408 -2.58 -9.30 4.79
CA ILE A 408 -4.00 -9.18 4.45
C ILE A 408 -4.48 -10.39 3.68
N SER A 409 -3.90 -10.70 2.53
CA SER A 409 -4.33 -11.81 1.67
C SER A 409 -3.61 -13.14 1.93
N GLY A 410 -2.63 -13.16 2.84
CA GLY A 410 -1.85 -14.36 3.14
C GLY A 410 -0.83 -14.70 2.03
N PHE A 411 -0.70 -16.00 1.71
CA PHE A 411 0.27 -16.49 0.73
C PHE A 411 -0.17 -16.18 -0.71
N THR A 412 0.79 -15.73 -1.52
CA THR A 412 0.60 -15.49 -2.96
C THR A 412 1.74 -16.07 -3.76
N SER A 413 1.44 -16.48 -5.00
CA SER A 413 2.44 -16.95 -5.96
C SER A 413 2.09 -16.49 -7.37
N GLY A 414 3.13 -16.15 -8.13
CA GLY A 414 2.93 -15.59 -9.45
C GLY A 414 4.11 -15.84 -10.39
N ILE A 415 4.09 -15.14 -11.50
CA ILE A 415 5.12 -15.22 -12.54
C ILE A 415 5.31 -13.88 -13.22
N GLY A 416 6.53 -13.62 -13.67
CA GLY A 416 6.82 -12.45 -14.48
C GLY A 416 7.97 -12.70 -15.46
N PHE A 417 7.99 -11.87 -16.49
CA PHE A 417 8.94 -11.97 -17.58
C PHE A 417 9.48 -10.59 -17.94
N ARG A 418 10.74 -10.57 -18.38
CA ARG A 418 11.35 -9.42 -19.06
C ARG A 418 11.90 -9.86 -20.41
N LEU A 419 11.56 -9.13 -21.43
CA LEU A 419 12.04 -9.30 -22.80
C LEU A 419 12.67 -7.99 -23.29
N ALA A 420 13.97 -7.94 -23.36
CA ALA A 420 14.71 -6.70 -23.65
C ALA A 420 14.31 -5.54 -22.72
N GLY A 421 13.65 -4.52 -23.22
CA GLY A 421 13.15 -3.37 -22.44
C GLY A 421 11.75 -3.52 -21.89
N PHE A 422 10.96 -4.46 -22.38
CA PHE A 422 9.60 -4.72 -21.91
C PHE A 422 9.58 -5.73 -20.76
N PHE A 423 8.72 -5.54 -19.79
CA PHE A 423 8.45 -6.52 -18.74
C PHE A 423 6.96 -6.52 -18.36
N ILE A 424 6.50 -7.68 -17.91
CA ILE A 424 5.14 -7.92 -17.41
C ILE A 424 5.17 -9.01 -16.35
N GLY A 425 4.30 -8.93 -15.36
CA GLY A 425 4.17 -9.98 -14.35
C GLY A 425 3.06 -9.72 -13.36
N SER A 426 2.83 -10.73 -12.54
CA SER A 426 1.93 -10.70 -11.40
C SER A 426 2.58 -11.50 -10.26
N ASN A 427 2.38 -11.05 -9.02
CA ASN A 427 2.85 -11.74 -7.81
C ASN A 427 1.85 -12.78 -7.31
N SER A 428 0.62 -12.77 -7.85
CA SER A 428 -0.51 -13.53 -7.32
C SER A 428 -1.25 -14.38 -8.35
N VAL A 429 -0.89 -14.36 -9.64
CA VAL A 429 -1.68 -15.00 -10.69
C VAL A 429 -1.91 -16.50 -10.44
N PHE A 430 -0.96 -17.25 -9.87
CA PHE A 430 -1.17 -18.66 -9.58
C PHE A 430 -2.06 -18.87 -8.36
N SER A 431 -1.91 -18.06 -7.30
CA SER A 431 -2.82 -18.10 -6.16
C SER A 431 -4.22 -17.57 -6.52
N ALA A 432 -4.32 -16.58 -7.41
CA ALA A 432 -5.60 -16.06 -7.89
C ALA A 432 -6.38 -17.09 -8.74
N LEU A 433 -5.66 -17.92 -9.50
CA LEU A 433 -6.26 -19.04 -10.26
C LEU A 433 -6.60 -20.25 -9.39
N ALA A 434 -6.01 -20.35 -8.20
CA ALA A 434 -6.43 -21.30 -7.18
C ALA A 434 -7.66 -20.74 -6.43
N SER A 435 -8.56 -21.62 -5.97
CA SER A 435 -9.87 -21.24 -5.41
C SER A 435 -9.80 -20.25 -4.22
N ASP A 436 -8.68 -20.19 -3.50
CA ASP A 436 -8.56 -19.44 -2.22
C ASP A 436 -7.74 -18.14 -2.33
N GLY A 437 -7.38 -17.72 -3.56
CA GLY A 437 -6.58 -16.50 -3.75
C GLY A 437 -7.36 -15.24 -3.38
N LYS A 438 -6.81 -14.46 -2.42
CA LYS A 438 -7.42 -13.21 -1.90
C LYS A 438 -6.68 -11.96 -2.38
N GLN A 439 -5.85 -12.10 -3.40
CA GLN A 439 -5.09 -11.01 -4.03
C GLN A 439 -5.10 -11.16 -5.55
N ALA A 440 -5.23 -10.01 -6.21
CA ALA A 440 -4.98 -9.88 -7.65
C ALA A 440 -4.03 -8.71 -7.88
N ASP A 441 -3.01 -8.90 -8.73
CA ASP A 441 -2.09 -7.85 -9.12
C ASP A 441 -1.59 -8.05 -10.55
N LEU A 442 -1.21 -6.93 -11.14
CA LEU A 442 -0.56 -6.89 -12.45
C LEU A 442 0.46 -5.76 -12.46
N TYR A 443 1.62 -6.01 -13.04
CA TYR A 443 2.57 -4.95 -13.36
C TYR A 443 3.15 -5.14 -14.77
N LEU A 444 3.45 -4.02 -15.42
CA LEU A 444 4.08 -3.99 -16.72
C LEU A 444 4.90 -2.69 -16.89
N GLY A 445 5.80 -2.68 -17.87
CA GLY A 445 6.54 -1.47 -18.15
C GLY A 445 7.52 -1.61 -19.32
N VAL A 446 8.06 -0.45 -19.71
CA VAL A 446 9.01 -0.31 -20.82
C VAL A 446 10.16 0.60 -20.40
N ARG A 447 11.38 0.08 -20.46
CA ARG A 447 12.58 0.84 -20.15
C ARG A 447 13.76 0.35 -20.98
N PHE A 448 14.69 1.23 -21.28
CA PHE A 448 15.87 0.97 -22.10
C PHE A 448 17.14 1.46 -21.41
N GLY A 449 18.21 0.65 -21.50
CA GLY A 449 19.55 1.03 -21.03
C GLY A 449 20.54 0.97 -22.16
N PHE A 450 21.45 1.95 -22.24
CA PHE A 450 22.47 2.08 -23.27
C PHE A 450 23.87 2.31 -22.67
#